data_6bc22266deb163ac033786dff0c4fac3
#
_entry.id   6bc22266deb163ac033786dff0c4fac3
#
_cell.length_a   1.000
_cell.length_b   1.000
_cell.length_c   1.000
_cell.angle_alpha   90.00
_cell.angle_beta   90.00
_cell.angle_gamma   90.00
#
_symmetry.space_group_name_H-M   'P 1'
#
loop_
_entity.id
_entity.type
_entity.pdbx_description
1 polymer ?
#
loop_
_entity_poly.entity_id
_entity_poly.type
_entity_poly.pdbx_seq_one_letter_code
_entity_poly.pdbx_strand_id
1 'polypeptide(L)' 'MHENKNIGFIGGGMVAEAIIRGLILHGHDASKIYVSDPSEDRRNILSILNKKLNVHENNQDVSDGSDVLIICV' A
#
# COMPACT_ATOMS: atom_id res chain seq x y z
N MET A 1 -13.97 -13.06 0.39
CA MET A 1 -12.93 -12.37 -0.36
C MET A 1 -11.82 -11.92 0.59
N HIS A 2 -10.97 -10.97 0.22
CA HIS A 2 -9.79 -10.62 1.01
C HIS A 2 -9.88 -9.25 1.67
N GLU A 3 -11.11 -8.73 1.87
CA GLU A 3 -11.30 -7.40 2.46
C GLU A 3 -10.76 -7.29 3.88
N ASN A 4 -10.67 -8.42 4.59
CA ASN A 4 -10.17 -8.45 5.96
C ASN A 4 -8.67 -8.67 6.04
N LYS A 5 -8.00 -8.91 4.92
CA LYS A 5 -6.56 -9.16 4.91
C LYS A 5 -5.80 -7.84 4.82
N ASN A 6 -4.67 -7.79 5.51
CA ASN A 6 -3.72 -6.70 5.34
C ASN A 6 -2.86 -7.01 4.12
N ILE A 7 -2.91 -6.13 3.13
CA ILE A 7 -2.16 -6.31 1.88
C ILE A 7 -1.04 -5.29 1.86
N GLY A 8 0.19 -5.78 1.69
CA GLY A 8 1.37 -4.93 1.65
C GLY A 8 2.00 -4.88 0.27
N PHE A 9 2.51 -3.72 -0.08
CA PHE A 9 3.20 -3.47 -1.35
C PHE A 9 4.62 -3.02 -1.05
N ILE A 10 5.59 -3.72 -1.58
CA ILE A 10 6.99 -3.31 -1.55
C ILE A 10 7.25 -2.57 -2.85
N GLY A 11 7.39 -1.25 -2.77
CA GLY A 11 7.50 -0.38 -3.92
C GLY A 11 6.19 0.35 -4.18
N GLY A 12 6.22 1.68 -4.15
CA GLY A 12 5.05 2.54 -4.29
C GLY A 12 4.99 3.29 -5.61
N GLY A 13 5.47 2.68 -6.69
CA GLY A 13 5.44 3.27 -8.02
C GLY A 13 4.05 3.24 -8.65
N MET A 14 3.99 3.53 -9.95
CA MET A 14 2.70 3.67 -10.64
C MET A 14 1.90 2.37 -10.68
N VAL A 15 2.58 1.23 -10.79
CA VAL A 15 1.89 -0.07 -10.80
C VAL A 15 1.23 -0.34 -9.44
N ALA A 16 1.96 -0.12 -8.36
CA ALA A 16 1.42 -0.29 -7.02
C ALA A 16 0.25 0.66 -6.80
N GLU A 17 0.39 1.92 -7.20
CA GLU A 17 -0.66 2.91 -7.08
C GLU A 17 -1.93 2.47 -7.82
N ALA A 18 -1.80 1.95 -9.03
CA ALA A 18 -2.94 1.50 -9.82
C ALA A 18 -3.66 0.34 -9.13
N ILE A 19 -2.91 -0.62 -8.58
CA ILE A 19 -3.49 -1.76 -7.88
C ILE A 19 -4.19 -1.29 -6.60
N ILE A 20 -3.57 -0.39 -5.85
CA ILE A 20 -4.13 0.15 -4.61
C ILE A 20 -5.45 0.88 -4.90
N ARG A 21 -5.47 1.71 -5.95
CA ARG A 21 -6.72 2.40 -6.36
C ARG A 21 -7.82 1.40 -6.69
N GLY A 22 -7.47 0.32 -7.40
CA GLY A 22 -8.43 -0.71 -7.75
C GLY A 22 -8.99 -1.42 -6.53
N LEU A 23 -8.12 -1.76 -5.57
CA LEU A 23 -8.55 -2.42 -4.33
C LEU A 23 -9.53 -1.53 -3.55
N ILE A 24 -9.20 -0.25 -3.40
CA ILE A 24 -10.06 0.69 -2.66
C ILE A 24 -11.40 0.86 -3.39
N LEU A 25 -11.36 0.99 -4.72
CA LEU A 25 -12.56 1.15 -5.52
C LEU A 25 -13.51 -0.04 -5.36
N HIS A 26 -12.96 -1.23 -5.19
CA HIS A 26 -13.76 -2.46 -5.04
C HIS A 26 -14.02 -2.83 -3.58
N GLY A 27 -13.83 -1.90 -2.66
CA GLY A 27 -14.29 -2.05 -1.29
C GLY A 27 -13.27 -2.52 -0.27
N HIS A 28 -12.00 -2.70 -0.65
CA HIS A 28 -10.98 -3.05 0.32
C HIS A 28 -10.71 -1.86 1.24
N ASP A 29 -10.65 -2.10 2.54
CA ASP A 29 -10.40 -1.04 3.52
C ASP A 29 -8.97 -0.52 3.37
N ALA A 30 -8.85 0.78 3.09
CA ALA A 30 -7.54 1.41 2.88
C ALA A 30 -6.65 1.30 4.12
N SER A 31 -7.22 1.24 5.32
CA SER A 31 -6.44 1.08 6.56
C SER A 31 -5.78 -0.29 6.66
N LYS A 32 -6.15 -1.21 5.78
CA LYS A 32 -5.56 -2.56 5.70
C LYS A 32 -4.64 -2.70 4.49
N ILE A 33 -4.23 -1.59 3.90
CA ILE A 33 -3.25 -1.55 2.81
C ILE A 33 -2.00 -0.86 3.31
N TYR A 34 -0.86 -1.51 3.13
CA TYR A 34 0.46 -1.03 3.52
C TYR A 34 1.31 -0.89 2.27
N VAL A 35 2.11 0.16 2.19
CA VAL A 35 2.99 0.38 1.05
C VAL A 35 4.27 1.04 1.52
N SER A 36 5.40 0.62 0.96
CA SER A 36 6.69 1.25 1.24
C SER A 36 7.34 1.73 -0.04
N ASP A 37 8.01 2.86 0.05
CA ASP A 37 8.84 3.38 -1.04
C ASP A 37 9.92 4.27 -0.42
N PRO A 38 11.17 4.19 -0.91
CA PRO A 38 12.24 5.05 -0.40
C PRO A 38 12.06 6.51 -0.82
N SER A 39 11.30 6.79 -1.85
CA SER A 39 11.07 8.14 -2.36
C SER A 39 10.03 8.87 -1.52
N GLU A 40 10.42 10.00 -0.96
CA GLU A 40 9.49 10.86 -0.21
C GLU A 40 8.36 11.36 -1.10
N ASP A 41 8.67 11.70 -2.35
CA ASP A 41 7.66 12.17 -3.30
C ASP A 41 6.58 11.11 -3.53
N ARG A 42 6.99 9.85 -3.70
CA ARG A 42 6.01 8.77 -3.89
C ARG A 42 5.19 8.55 -2.64
N ARG A 43 5.81 8.60 -1.45
CA ARG A 43 5.09 8.46 -0.20
C ARG A 43 4.05 9.57 -0.03
N ASN A 44 4.39 10.79 -0.42
CA ASN A 44 3.46 11.92 -0.34
C ASN A 44 2.27 11.73 -1.28
N ILE A 45 2.52 11.28 -2.50
CA ILE A 45 1.46 11.02 -3.48
C ILE A 45 0.49 9.96 -2.93
N LEU A 46 1.02 8.88 -2.37
CA LEU A 46 0.19 7.80 -1.83
C LEU A 46 -0.61 8.27 -0.60
N SER A 47 0.00 9.07 0.25
CA SER A 47 -0.68 9.61 1.45
C SER A 47 -1.84 10.54 1.07
N ILE A 48 -1.68 11.28 -0.03
CA ILE A 48 -2.74 12.14 -0.53
C ILE A 48 -3.86 11.33 -1.17
N LEU A 49 -3.51 10.22 -1.80
CA LEU A 49 -4.49 9.36 -2.46
C LEU A 49 -5.56 8.87 -1.49
N ASN A 50 -5.16 8.47 -0.29
CA ASN A 50 -6.10 8.08 0.77
C ASN A 50 -5.40 8.19 2.12
N LYS A 51 -6.02 8.93 3.04
CA LYS A 51 -5.44 9.20 4.37
C LYS A 51 -5.30 7.95 5.22
N LYS A 52 -6.06 6.90 4.93
CA LYS A 52 -6.04 5.67 5.72
C LYS A 52 -4.95 4.71 5.31
N LEU A 53 -4.30 4.94 4.17
CA LEU A 53 -3.19 4.10 3.72
C LEU A 53 -2.05 4.16 4.73
N ASN A 54 -1.44 3.00 4.98
CA ASN A 54 -0.26 2.90 5.83
C ASN A 54 0.99 3.04 4.94
N VAL A 55 1.54 4.24 4.86
CA VAL A 55 2.66 4.56 3.98
C VAL A 55 3.95 4.60 4.79
N HIS A 56 4.93 3.82 4.38
CA HIS A 56 6.18 3.66 5.12
C HIS A 56 7.40 3.87 4.23
N GLU A 57 8.52 4.18 4.86
CA GLU A 57 9.79 4.28 4.17
C GLU A 57 10.46 2.90 4.07
N ASN A 58 10.29 2.06 5.10
CA ASN A 58 11.00 0.79 5.23
C ASN A 58 10.10 -0.39 4.85
N ASN A 59 10.67 -1.31 4.07
CA ASN A 59 9.97 -2.52 3.66
C ASN A 59 9.59 -3.41 4.85
N GLN A 60 10.40 -3.41 5.91
CA GLN A 60 10.16 -4.25 7.07
C GLN A 60 8.83 -3.89 7.74
N ASP A 61 8.51 -2.60 7.85
CA ASP A 61 7.24 -2.17 8.45
C ASP A 61 6.05 -2.70 7.67
N VAL A 62 6.16 -2.73 6.35
CA VAL A 62 5.10 -3.27 5.49
C VAL A 62 5.01 -4.78 5.63
N SER A 63 6.15 -5.46 5.61
CA SER A 63 6.19 -6.91 5.74
C SER A 63 5.59 -7.38 7.07
N ASP A 64 5.93 -6.68 8.15
CA ASP A 64 5.44 -7.04 9.49
C ASP A 64 3.92 -6.89 9.61
N GLY A 65 3.35 -5.91 8.93
CA GLY A 65 1.92 -5.62 9.02
C GLY A 65 1.05 -6.38 8.04
N SER A 66 1.64 -7.11 7.09
CA SER A 66 0.89 -7.64 5.94
C SER A 66 0.65 -9.15 6.06
N ASP A 67 -0.56 -9.56 5.65
CA ASP A 67 -0.89 -10.97 5.47
C ASP A 67 -0.49 -11.45 4.07
N VAL A 68 -0.62 -10.55 3.10
CA VAL A 68 -0.24 -10.80 1.70
C VAL A 68 0.73 -9.72 1.28
N LEU A 69 1.82 -10.09 0.64
CA LEU A 69 2.86 -9.15 0.23
C LEU A 69 3.02 -9.18 -1.29
N ILE A 70 2.93 -8.02 -1.91
CA ILE A 70 3.08 -7.84 -3.36
C ILE A 70 4.35 -7.02 -3.61
N ILE A 71 5.24 -7.57 -4.41
CA ILE A 71 6.52 -6.92 -4.73
C ILE A 71 6.35 -6.16 -6.05
N CYS A 72 6.48 -4.84 -5.99
CA CYS A 72 6.30 -3.93 -7.13
C CYS A 72 7.57 -3.14 -7.41
N VAL A 73 8.67 -3.81 -7.60
CA VAL A 73 9.97 -3.17 -7.89
C VAL A 73 10.32 -3.20 -9.35
#